data_d2c49ff71046f6382c9b9be0b3fa26cc
#
_entry.id   d2c49ff71046f6382c9b9be0b3fa26cc
#
_cell.length_a   1.000
_cell.length_b   1.000
_cell.length_c   1.000
_cell.angle_alpha   90.00
_cell.angle_beta   90.00
_cell.angle_gamma   90.00
#
_symmetry.space_group_name_H-M   'P 1'
#
loop_
_entity.id
_entity.type
_entity.pdbx_description
1 polymer ?
#
loop_
_entity_poly.entity_id
_entity_poly.type
_entity_poly.pdbx_seq_one_letter_code
_entity_poly.pdbx_strand_id
1 'polypeptide(L)'
;MEILRRSQDEDRTAGIYPVLDAAALQEMIREAREIYMHDRICRYIAELARASRENTWTELGLSPRGTVALTAMAKACACLKGREYVVPSDVEEVFPCVAAHRIILNMKAKVWHVKVEEVVRQILESTEKPALKTRR
;
A
#
# COMPACT_ATOMS: atom_id res chain seq x y z
N MET A 1 23.91 -30.34 -7.95
CA MET A 1 23.79 -30.96 -9.31
C MET A 1 22.35 -31.40 -9.59
N GLU A 2 21.62 -31.93 -8.64
CA GLU A 2 20.21 -32.38 -8.83
C GLU A 2 19.21 -31.23 -9.10
N ILE A 3 19.38 -30.06 -8.46
CA ILE A 3 18.55 -28.87 -8.68
C ILE A 3 18.70 -28.33 -10.10
N LEU A 4 19.90 -28.41 -10.69
CA LEU A 4 20.16 -27.94 -12.07
C LEU A 4 19.61 -28.90 -13.13
N ARG A 5 19.52 -30.19 -12.82
CA ARG A 5 18.91 -31.18 -13.72
C ARG A 5 17.38 -31.08 -13.74
N ARG A 6 16.75 -30.86 -12.59
CA ARG A 6 15.30 -30.61 -12.49
C ARG A 6 14.84 -29.31 -13.15
N SER A 7 15.74 -28.36 -13.39
CA SER A 7 15.38 -27.10 -14.06
C SER A 7 15.32 -27.19 -15.59
N GLN A 8 15.77 -28.29 -16.18
CA GLN A 8 15.84 -28.43 -17.64
C GLN A 8 14.70 -29.24 -18.25
N ASP A 9 14.03 -30.11 -17.50
CA ASP A 9 13.12 -31.11 -18.08
C ASP A 9 11.65 -31.06 -17.58
N GLU A 10 11.29 -30.21 -16.63
CA GLU A 10 9.89 -30.14 -16.18
C GLU A 10 9.37 -28.71 -16.29
N ASP A 11 8.33 -28.53 -17.08
CA ASP A 11 7.46 -27.36 -16.99
C ASP A 11 6.89 -27.30 -15.56
N ARG A 12 7.55 -26.53 -14.70
CA ARG A 12 7.18 -26.39 -13.28
C ARG A 12 5.75 -25.89 -13.10
N THR A 13 5.12 -25.44 -14.19
CA THR A 13 3.74 -24.96 -14.20
C THR A 13 2.74 -26.05 -14.62
N ALA A 14 3.19 -27.20 -15.06
CA ALA A 14 2.33 -28.28 -15.58
C ALA A 14 1.29 -28.84 -14.59
N GLY A 15 1.42 -28.52 -13.30
CA GLY A 15 0.45 -28.89 -12.25
C GLY A 15 -0.33 -27.71 -11.66
N ILE A 16 -0.15 -26.49 -12.18
CA ILE A 16 -0.78 -25.29 -11.65
C ILE A 16 -2.03 -24.98 -12.49
N TYR A 17 -3.19 -25.07 -11.85
CA TYR A 17 -4.45 -24.69 -12.47
C TYR A 17 -4.77 -23.23 -12.16
N PRO A 18 -5.22 -22.42 -13.15
CA PRO A 18 -5.61 -21.05 -12.91
C PRO A 18 -6.83 -21.01 -11.96
N VAL A 19 -6.74 -20.18 -10.90
CA VAL A 19 -7.85 -19.93 -9.96
C VAL A 19 -8.82 -18.91 -10.55
N LEU A 20 -8.30 -17.97 -11.34
CA LEU A 20 -9.05 -16.91 -12.02
C LEU A 20 -8.56 -16.80 -13.46
N ASP A 21 -9.47 -16.50 -14.36
CA ASP A 21 -9.14 -16.10 -15.72
C ASP A 21 -8.87 -14.58 -15.82
N ALA A 22 -8.38 -14.14 -16.98
CA ALA A 22 -8.06 -12.73 -17.21
C ALA A 22 -9.31 -11.83 -17.14
N ALA A 23 -10.48 -12.34 -17.54
CA ALA A 23 -11.72 -11.58 -17.54
C ALA A 23 -12.20 -11.34 -16.10
N ALA A 24 -12.18 -12.36 -15.26
CA ALA A 24 -12.54 -12.25 -13.85
C ALA A 24 -11.58 -11.28 -13.09
N LEU A 25 -10.28 -11.34 -13.38
CA LEU A 25 -9.32 -10.40 -12.80
C LEU A 25 -9.60 -8.94 -13.21
N GLN A 26 -9.93 -8.70 -14.49
CA GLN A 26 -10.28 -7.35 -14.96
C GLN A 26 -11.56 -6.83 -14.31
N GLU A 27 -12.54 -7.69 -14.08
CA GLU A 27 -13.76 -7.34 -13.37
C GLU A 27 -13.46 -6.93 -11.93
N MET A 28 -12.69 -7.72 -11.19
CA MET A 28 -12.26 -7.37 -9.81
C MET A 28 -11.50 -6.05 -9.75
N ILE A 29 -10.63 -5.76 -10.72
CA ILE A 29 -9.92 -4.48 -10.81
C ILE A 29 -10.91 -3.34 -11.04
N ARG A 30 -11.94 -3.53 -11.86
CA ARG A 30 -12.99 -2.53 -12.11
C ARG A 30 -13.79 -2.25 -10.84
N GLU A 31 -14.27 -3.30 -10.17
CA GLU A 31 -14.99 -3.18 -8.90
C GLU A 31 -14.18 -2.42 -7.84
N ALA A 32 -12.90 -2.77 -7.67
CA ALA A 32 -12.03 -2.07 -6.74
C ALA A 32 -11.88 -0.58 -7.07
N ARG A 33 -11.87 -0.19 -8.34
CA ARG A 33 -11.81 1.23 -8.77
C ARG A 33 -13.08 2.01 -8.43
N GLU A 34 -14.24 1.36 -8.44
CA GLU A 34 -15.55 1.97 -8.15
C GLU A 34 -15.79 2.19 -6.65
N ILE A 35 -15.00 1.58 -5.77
CA ILE A 35 -15.09 1.78 -4.31
C ILE A 35 -15.05 3.27 -3.97
N TYR A 36 -16.05 3.71 -3.22
CA TYR A 36 -16.18 5.11 -2.81
C TYR A 36 -15.08 5.53 -1.83
N MET A 37 -14.51 6.70 -2.04
CA MET A 37 -13.55 7.30 -1.12
C MET A 37 -13.98 8.73 -0.76
N HIS A 38 -14.26 8.95 0.51
CA HIS A 38 -14.66 10.26 1.02
C HIS A 38 -13.48 11.24 1.01
N ASP A 39 -13.72 12.53 0.76
CA ASP A 39 -12.69 13.59 0.71
C ASP A 39 -11.79 13.64 1.95
N ARG A 40 -12.32 13.31 3.13
CA ARG A 40 -11.53 13.22 4.37
C ARG A 40 -10.47 12.14 4.30
N ILE A 41 -10.76 11.01 3.64
CA ILE A 41 -9.76 9.94 3.41
C ILE A 41 -8.73 10.40 2.40
N CYS A 42 -9.13 11.09 1.33
CA CYS A 42 -8.20 11.68 0.36
C CYS A 42 -7.23 12.66 1.05
N ARG A 43 -7.75 13.52 1.94
CA ARG A 43 -6.91 14.43 2.75
C ARG A 43 -5.96 13.67 3.66
N TYR A 44 -6.44 12.64 4.34
CA TYR A 44 -5.61 11.80 5.20
C TYR A 44 -4.44 11.15 4.44
N ILE A 45 -4.71 10.62 3.25
CA ILE A 45 -3.67 10.08 2.35
C ILE A 45 -2.67 11.17 1.95
N ALA A 46 -3.15 12.38 1.63
CA ALA A 46 -2.29 13.51 1.30
C ALA A 46 -1.42 13.96 2.48
N GLU A 47 -1.97 13.96 3.71
CA GLU A 47 -1.23 14.28 4.93
C GLU A 47 -0.17 13.21 5.25
N LEU A 48 -0.46 11.93 5.09
CA LEU A 48 0.54 10.85 5.21
C LEU A 48 1.68 11.03 4.21
N ALA A 49 1.36 11.37 2.96
CA ALA A 49 2.36 11.64 1.93
C ALA A 49 3.20 12.89 2.26
N ARG A 50 2.58 13.95 2.80
CA ARG A 50 3.26 15.15 3.26
C ARG A 50 4.17 14.82 4.44
N ALA A 51 3.66 14.15 5.48
CA ALA A 51 4.40 13.74 6.66
C ALA A 51 5.62 12.87 6.28
N SER A 52 5.49 12.00 5.27
CA SER A 52 6.62 11.20 4.79
C SER A 52 7.75 12.04 4.18
N ARG A 53 7.44 13.17 3.55
CA ARG A 53 8.44 14.10 2.98
C ARG A 53 9.06 15.02 4.02
N GLU A 54 8.31 15.37 5.06
CA GLU A 54 8.72 16.28 6.13
C GLU A 54 9.37 15.55 7.32
N ASN A 55 9.40 14.22 7.30
CA ASN A 55 9.98 13.43 8.39
C ASN A 55 11.50 13.66 8.50
N THR A 56 11.99 13.82 9.73
CA THR A 56 13.40 14.12 10.05
C THR A 56 14.40 13.07 9.53
N TRP A 57 13.95 11.83 9.33
CA TRP A 57 14.78 10.70 8.89
C TRP A 57 14.71 10.43 7.39
N THR A 58 13.88 11.19 6.67
CA THR A 58 13.61 10.97 5.26
C THR A 58 14.38 11.95 4.38
N GLU A 59 15.04 11.43 3.34
CA GLU A 59 15.61 12.21 2.24
C GLU A 59 14.57 12.37 1.12
N LEU A 60 13.91 11.27 0.74
CA LEU A 60 12.81 11.27 -0.21
C LEU A 60 11.61 10.54 0.39
N GLY A 61 10.50 11.25 0.56
CA GLY A 61 9.22 10.69 0.99
C GLY A 61 8.38 10.18 -0.18
N LEU A 62 7.12 9.89 0.10
CA LEU A 62 6.19 9.35 -0.87
C LEU A 62 5.92 10.36 -2.00
N SER A 63 6.20 9.95 -3.24
CA SER A 63 5.95 10.75 -4.43
C SER A 63 4.44 10.86 -4.75
N PRO A 64 4.00 11.82 -5.61
CA PRO A 64 2.61 11.87 -6.06
C PRO A 64 2.13 10.55 -6.68
N ARG A 65 2.97 9.86 -7.43
CA ARG A 65 2.67 8.52 -7.99
C ARG A 65 2.48 7.48 -6.88
N GLY A 66 3.29 7.55 -5.81
CA GLY A 66 3.13 6.70 -4.64
C GLY A 66 1.83 7.00 -3.88
N THR A 67 1.41 8.27 -3.82
CA THR A 67 0.13 8.68 -3.22
C THR A 67 -1.06 8.12 -4.00
N VAL A 68 -1.01 8.14 -5.34
CA VAL A 68 -2.03 7.50 -6.19
C VAL A 68 -2.05 5.99 -5.99
N ALA A 69 -0.89 5.34 -5.89
CA ALA A 69 -0.81 3.91 -5.60
C ALA A 69 -1.43 3.56 -4.23
N LEU A 70 -1.18 4.39 -3.20
CA LEU A 70 -1.79 4.21 -1.88
C LEU A 70 -3.33 4.31 -1.94
N THR A 71 -3.85 5.27 -2.72
CA THR A 71 -5.30 5.41 -2.96
C THR A 71 -5.89 4.15 -3.59
N ALA A 72 -5.24 3.62 -4.63
CA ALA A 72 -5.70 2.40 -5.32
C ALA A 72 -5.65 1.17 -4.39
N MET A 73 -4.58 1.03 -3.60
CA MET A 73 -4.43 -0.07 -2.63
C MET A 73 -5.45 0.00 -1.51
N ALA A 74 -5.76 1.19 -0.99
CA ALA A 74 -6.80 1.36 0.03
C ALA A 74 -8.20 0.99 -0.49
N LYS A 75 -8.52 1.33 -1.74
CA LYS A 75 -9.76 0.91 -2.40
C LYS A 75 -9.82 -0.61 -2.58
N ALA A 76 -8.74 -1.23 -3.05
CA ALA A 76 -8.65 -2.68 -3.18
C ALA A 76 -8.80 -3.39 -1.83
N CYS A 77 -8.19 -2.85 -0.76
CA CYS A 77 -8.32 -3.37 0.60
C CYS A 77 -9.78 -3.33 1.08
N ALA A 78 -10.51 -2.23 0.86
CA ALA A 78 -11.92 -2.11 1.19
C ALA A 78 -12.78 -3.11 0.39
N CYS A 79 -12.52 -3.25 -0.92
CA CYS A 79 -13.18 -4.20 -1.81
C CYS A 79 -13.00 -5.65 -1.32
N LEU A 80 -11.79 -6.06 -1.01
CA LEU A 80 -11.49 -7.40 -0.48
C LEU A 80 -12.18 -7.69 0.86
N LYS A 81 -12.50 -6.65 1.63
CA LYS A 81 -13.28 -6.74 2.88
C LYS A 81 -14.79 -6.65 2.65
N GLY A 82 -15.26 -6.70 1.40
CA GLY A 82 -16.66 -6.64 1.03
C GLY A 82 -17.34 -5.30 1.32
N ARG A 83 -16.58 -4.18 1.30
CA ARG A 83 -17.11 -2.84 1.55
C ARG A 83 -17.09 -1.99 0.28
N GLU A 84 -18.11 -1.17 0.11
CA GLU A 84 -18.26 -0.24 -1.01
C GLU A 84 -17.60 1.13 -0.74
N TYR A 85 -16.95 1.29 0.41
CA TYR A 85 -16.29 2.53 0.81
C TYR A 85 -15.01 2.29 1.61
N VAL A 86 -14.06 3.20 1.50
CA VAL A 86 -12.77 3.18 2.20
C VAL A 86 -12.92 3.79 3.60
N VAL A 87 -12.31 3.16 4.60
CA VAL A 87 -12.16 3.69 5.97
C VAL A 87 -10.68 3.95 6.30
N PRO A 88 -10.36 4.77 7.32
CA PRO A 88 -8.97 5.08 7.67
C PRO A 88 -8.09 3.85 7.89
N SER A 89 -8.64 2.79 8.51
CA SER A 89 -7.91 1.55 8.77
C SER A 89 -7.46 0.82 7.51
N ASP A 90 -8.15 0.98 6.38
CA ASP A 90 -7.68 0.40 5.11
C ASP A 90 -6.43 1.10 4.60
N VAL A 91 -6.37 2.42 4.76
CA VAL A 91 -5.18 3.22 4.43
C VAL A 91 -4.01 2.83 5.33
N GLU A 92 -4.24 2.71 6.64
CA GLU A 92 -3.22 2.34 7.62
C GLU A 92 -2.63 0.95 7.34
N GLU A 93 -3.47 -0.02 6.98
CA GLU A 93 -3.06 -1.39 6.70
C GLU A 93 -2.15 -1.48 5.46
N VAL A 94 -2.48 -0.73 4.40
CA VAL A 94 -1.71 -0.79 3.14
C VAL A 94 -0.56 0.22 3.08
N PHE A 95 -0.55 1.24 3.94
CA PHE A 95 0.49 2.28 3.93
C PHE A 95 1.91 1.71 4.06
N PRO A 96 2.22 0.79 5.00
CA PRO A 96 3.56 0.21 5.09
C PRO A 96 3.98 -0.50 3.80
N CYS A 97 3.07 -1.25 3.18
CA CYS A 97 3.35 -1.99 1.94
C CYS A 97 3.66 -1.06 0.76
N VAL A 98 3.01 0.11 0.72
CA VAL A 98 3.20 1.09 -0.36
C VAL A 98 4.37 2.02 -0.09
N ALA A 99 4.59 2.43 1.17
CA ALA A 99 5.53 3.48 1.53
C ALA A 99 6.95 2.97 1.79
N ALA A 100 7.13 1.82 2.44
CA ALA A 100 8.43 1.37 2.92
C ALA A 100 9.49 1.25 1.81
N HIS A 101 9.14 0.72 0.64
CA HIS A 101 10.05 0.57 -0.49
C HIS A 101 10.20 1.83 -1.36
N ARG A 102 9.51 2.93 -1.02
CA ARG A 102 9.55 4.23 -1.73
C ARG A 102 10.19 5.34 -0.92
N ILE A 103 10.28 5.17 0.40
CA ILE A 103 10.93 6.14 1.29
C ILE A 103 12.44 5.87 1.26
N ILE A 104 13.22 6.92 1.00
CA ILE A 104 14.68 6.88 1.08
C ILE A 104 15.10 7.59 2.35
N LEU A 105 15.80 6.88 3.22
CA LEU A 105 16.33 7.42 4.46
C LEU A 105 17.57 8.27 4.22
N ASN A 106 17.69 9.39 4.94
CA ASN A 106 18.83 10.29 4.88
C ASN A 106 20.05 9.73 5.61
N MET A 107 21.20 10.42 5.47
CA MET A 107 22.46 10.00 6.10
C MET A 107 22.37 9.95 7.62
N LYS A 108 21.60 10.85 8.25
CA LYS A 108 21.39 10.86 9.70
C LYS A 108 20.72 9.56 10.15
N ALA A 109 19.67 9.13 9.46
CA ALA A 109 18.98 7.87 9.76
C ALA A 109 19.93 6.66 9.63
N LYS A 110 20.81 6.66 8.61
CA LYS A 110 21.80 5.58 8.42
C LYS A 110 22.81 5.52 9.56
N VAL A 111 23.32 6.65 10.02
CA VAL A 111 24.25 6.74 11.16
C VAL A 111 23.61 6.25 12.45
N TRP A 112 22.34 6.56 12.67
CA TRP A 112 21.58 6.15 13.85
C TRP A 112 20.91 4.78 13.71
N HIS A 113 21.16 4.05 12.60
CA HIS A 113 20.59 2.74 12.32
C HIS A 113 19.06 2.69 12.38
N VAL A 114 18.40 3.80 12.05
CA VAL A 114 16.93 3.88 12.00
C VAL A 114 16.41 3.04 10.85
N LYS A 115 15.40 2.23 11.11
CA LYS A 115 14.78 1.37 10.11
C LYS A 115 13.62 2.10 9.43
N VAL A 116 13.39 1.80 8.15
CA VAL A 116 12.29 2.41 7.39
C VAL A 116 10.92 2.06 7.98
N GLU A 117 10.77 0.87 8.55
CA GLU A 117 9.53 0.43 9.21
C GLU A 117 9.21 1.29 10.44
N GLU A 118 10.23 1.75 11.17
CA GLU A 118 10.06 2.65 12.31
C GLU A 118 9.61 4.04 11.85
N VAL A 119 10.17 4.52 10.75
CA VAL A 119 9.77 5.80 10.15
C VAL A 119 8.34 5.74 9.64
N VAL A 120 7.96 4.66 8.95
CA VAL A 120 6.59 4.43 8.46
C VAL A 120 5.59 4.41 9.62
N ARG A 121 5.91 3.71 10.71
CA ARG A 121 5.09 3.69 11.92
C ARG A 121 4.95 5.07 12.56
N GLN A 122 6.05 5.81 12.70
CA GLN A 122 6.06 7.19 13.21
C GLN A 122 5.12 8.11 12.39
N ILE A 123 5.17 7.99 11.05
CA ILE A 123 4.31 8.78 10.15
C ILE A 123 2.84 8.46 10.42
N LEU A 124 2.47 7.18 10.55
CA LEU A 124 1.09 6.77 10.85
C LEU A 124 0.63 7.28 12.23
N GLU A 125 1.46 7.18 13.25
CA GLU A 125 1.15 7.59 14.62
C GLU A 125 1.02 9.12 14.76
N SER A 126 1.81 9.88 14.00
CA SER A 126 1.83 11.34 14.05
C SER A 126 0.77 12.02 13.18
N THR A 127 0.15 11.29 12.25
CA THR A 127 -0.87 11.84 11.34
C THR A 127 -2.26 11.64 11.91
N GLU A 128 -3.02 12.74 12.07
CA GLU A 128 -4.36 12.70 12.64
C GLU A 128 -5.33 11.90 11.77
N LYS A 129 -6.02 10.94 12.40
CA LYS A 129 -7.01 10.10 11.74
C LYS A 129 -8.33 10.84 11.56
N PRO A 130 -8.93 10.82 10.37
CA PRO A 130 -10.20 11.46 10.16
C PRO A 130 -11.34 10.74 10.92
N ALA A 131 -12.10 11.46 11.72
CA ALA A 131 -13.35 10.97 12.27
C ALA A 131 -14.40 10.87 11.16
N LEU A 132 -14.74 9.66 10.74
CA LEU A 132 -15.87 9.42 9.86
C LEU A 132 -17.13 9.35 10.73
N LYS A 133 -17.95 10.42 10.70
CA LYS A 133 -19.31 10.34 11.27
C LYS A 133 -20.11 9.38 10.38
N THR A 134 -20.44 8.21 10.91
CA THR A 134 -21.43 7.32 10.28
C THR A 134 -22.73 8.10 10.21
N ARG A 135 -23.20 8.43 9.00
CA ARG A 135 -24.60 8.88 8.84
C ARG A 135 -25.48 7.68 9.22
N ARG A 136 -26.18 7.81 10.33
CA ARG A 136 -27.31 6.94 10.65
C ARG A 136 -28.44 7.19 9.66
#